data_7f55d5a026e23da67a09d8cdbbc2aab5
#
_entry.id   7f55d5a026e23da67a09d8cdbbc2aab5
#
_cell.length_a   1.000
_cell.length_b   1.000
_cell.length_c   1.000
_cell.angle_alpha   90.00
_cell.angle_beta   90.00
_cell.angle_gamma   90.00
#
_symmetry.space_group_name_H-M   'P 1'
#
loop_
_entity.id
_entity.type
_entity.pdbx_description
1 polymer ?
#
loop_
_entity_poly.entity_id
_entity_poly.type
_entity_poly.pdbx_seq_one_letter_code
_entity_poly.pdbx_strand_id
1 'polypeptide(L)'
;MYTHGICTLMLAEVAGMVDASLSDRVRSSLEKAILLILRAQAVPKGRNHAGGWRYQASSNDSDLSVTGWQLLALRAAKNIGCDVPAEAIEYAVSYVNKCASRNGGFSYHPDHGVSATRTGTGILCLEICGEHHAPATMRAADYLLGRPLRYNDGFFFYGVYYCTVGMFQVGGRHWDITRDHITSLLLSRKQSDGSWNGQDGSEASFGPIYATSMSVLALAVEYQYLPIYQR
;
A
#
# COMPACT_ATOMS: atom_id res chain seq x y z
N MET A 1 -4.85 -0.88 13.72
CA MET A 1 -3.64 -0.48 13.00
C MET A 1 -3.90 0.12 11.61
N TYR A 2 -5.00 -0.22 10.91
CA TYR A 2 -5.23 0.25 9.53
C TYR A 2 -5.13 1.78 9.37
N THR A 3 -6.01 2.52 10.04
CA THR A 3 -5.97 4.00 10.05
C THR A 3 -4.65 4.54 10.59
N HIS A 4 -4.07 3.86 11.60
CA HIS A 4 -2.79 4.27 12.16
C HIS A 4 -1.66 4.29 11.13
N GLY A 5 -1.55 3.24 10.28
CA GLY A 5 -0.56 3.19 9.20
C GLY A 5 -0.75 4.32 8.18
N ILE A 6 -1.99 4.56 7.75
CA ILE A 6 -2.30 5.65 6.81
C ILE A 6 -1.93 7.02 7.40
N CYS A 7 -2.31 7.30 8.65
CA CYS A 7 -1.98 8.57 9.30
C CYS A 7 -0.46 8.72 9.53
N THR A 8 0.23 7.63 9.87
CA THR A 8 1.70 7.65 10.04
C THR A 8 2.40 7.91 8.70
N LEU A 9 1.95 7.28 7.62
CA LEU A 9 2.44 7.56 6.27
C LEU A 9 2.23 9.04 5.92
N MET A 10 1.02 9.57 6.12
CA MET A 10 0.72 10.99 5.88
C MET A 10 1.66 11.91 6.65
N LEU A 11 1.90 11.64 7.94
CA LEU A 11 2.82 12.44 8.75
C LEU A 11 4.25 12.40 8.19
N ALA A 12 4.72 11.24 7.72
CA ALA A 12 6.05 11.11 7.11
C ALA A 12 6.14 11.89 5.79
N GLU A 13 5.10 11.82 4.95
CA GLU A 13 5.06 12.52 3.65
C GLU A 13 5.03 14.05 3.81
N VAL A 14 4.33 14.58 4.80
CA VAL A 14 4.23 16.03 5.01
C VAL A 14 5.35 16.62 5.88
N ALA A 15 6.18 15.81 6.50
CA ALA A 15 7.19 16.28 7.47
C ALA A 15 8.16 17.31 6.88
N GLY A 16 8.48 17.21 5.58
CA GLY A 16 9.30 18.19 4.87
C GLY A 16 8.52 19.33 4.20
N MET A 17 7.18 19.36 4.31
CA MET A 17 6.30 20.31 3.61
C MET A 17 5.61 21.27 4.56
N VAL A 18 5.74 21.08 5.86
CA VAL A 18 5.08 21.93 6.89
C VAL A 18 5.98 23.08 7.31
N ASP A 19 5.36 24.17 7.80
CA ASP A 19 6.09 25.30 8.37
C ASP A 19 6.91 24.90 9.60
N ALA A 20 7.97 25.65 9.87
CA ALA A 20 8.85 25.42 11.02
C ALA A 20 8.10 25.33 12.36
N SER A 21 7.00 26.08 12.53
CA SER A 21 6.15 26.05 13.72
C SER A 21 5.43 24.71 13.95
N LEU A 22 5.24 23.90 12.91
CA LEU A 22 4.60 22.58 12.96
C LEU A 22 5.61 21.44 12.92
N SER A 23 6.83 21.68 12.43
CA SER A 23 7.85 20.66 12.17
C SER A 23 8.12 19.78 13.40
N ASP A 24 8.38 20.37 14.57
CA ASP A 24 8.67 19.63 15.81
C ASP A 24 7.48 18.78 16.27
N ARG A 25 6.27 19.31 16.09
CA ARG A 25 5.03 18.60 16.46
C ARG A 25 4.80 17.40 15.55
N VAL A 26 5.00 17.57 14.24
CA VAL A 26 4.89 16.49 13.25
C VAL A 26 5.93 15.42 13.57
N ARG A 27 7.18 15.82 13.79
CA ARG A 27 8.27 14.88 14.11
C ARG A 27 7.99 14.08 15.39
N SER A 28 7.63 14.75 16.48
CA SER A 28 7.31 14.09 17.75
C SER A 28 6.10 13.15 17.63
N SER A 29 5.10 13.51 16.82
CA SER A 29 3.94 12.66 16.58
C SER A 29 4.31 11.44 15.74
N LEU A 30 5.15 11.62 14.72
CA LEU A 30 5.66 10.55 13.86
C LEU A 30 6.50 9.54 14.64
N GLU A 31 7.42 10.00 15.50
CA GLU A 31 8.24 9.13 16.36
C GLU A 31 7.37 8.23 17.27
N LYS A 32 6.34 8.81 17.90
CA LYS A 32 5.38 8.05 18.72
C LYS A 32 4.58 7.04 17.89
N ALA A 33 4.19 7.43 16.69
CA ALA A 33 3.46 6.56 15.78
C ALA A 33 4.30 5.38 15.32
N ILE A 34 5.57 5.59 14.98
CA ILE A 34 6.55 4.55 14.63
C ILE A 34 6.72 3.56 15.80
N LEU A 35 6.89 4.06 17.01
CA LEU A 35 7.03 3.20 18.20
C LEU A 35 5.84 2.27 18.39
N LEU A 36 4.60 2.72 18.12
CA LEU A 36 3.42 1.85 18.17
C LEU A 36 3.45 0.79 17.09
N ILE A 37 3.85 1.13 15.85
CA ILE A 37 4.00 0.17 14.76
C ILE A 37 5.00 -0.91 15.14
N LEU A 38 6.18 -0.54 15.62
CA LEU A 38 7.25 -1.48 16.02
C LEU A 38 6.80 -2.39 17.18
N ARG A 39 6.14 -1.83 18.21
CA ARG A 39 5.58 -2.62 19.32
C ARG A 39 4.52 -3.63 18.84
N ALA A 40 3.65 -3.23 17.91
CA ALA A 40 2.63 -4.10 17.35
C ALA A 40 3.24 -5.23 16.49
N GLN A 41 4.37 -4.98 15.80
CA GLN A 41 5.10 -6.02 15.08
C GLN A 41 5.73 -7.05 16.03
N ALA A 42 6.26 -6.59 17.15
CA ALA A 42 6.93 -7.42 18.14
C ALA A 42 5.99 -8.36 18.94
N VAL A 43 4.67 -8.18 18.84
CA VAL A 43 3.70 -9.11 19.46
C VAL A 43 3.95 -10.52 18.91
N PRO A 44 4.10 -11.55 19.77
CA PRO A 44 4.32 -12.91 19.32
C PRO A 44 3.22 -13.42 18.38
N LYS A 45 3.61 -13.92 17.24
CA LYS A 45 2.72 -14.44 16.19
C LYS A 45 3.15 -15.81 15.71
N GLY A 46 2.20 -16.61 15.25
CA GLY A 46 2.51 -17.87 14.57
C GLY A 46 3.43 -17.64 13.35
N ARG A 47 4.22 -18.67 12.97
CA ARG A 47 5.24 -18.60 11.93
C ARG A 47 4.73 -17.95 10.62
N ASN A 48 3.50 -18.24 10.23
CA ASN A 48 2.91 -17.71 8.99
C ASN A 48 2.51 -16.23 9.10
N HIS A 49 2.35 -15.69 10.31
CA HIS A 49 1.94 -14.30 10.57
C HIS A 49 3.07 -13.40 11.07
N ALA A 50 4.20 -13.99 11.43
CA ALA A 50 5.36 -13.27 11.96
C ALA A 50 5.93 -12.28 10.94
N GLY A 51 6.15 -11.03 11.37
CA GLY A 51 6.65 -9.92 10.58
C GLY A 51 5.56 -8.92 10.13
N GLY A 52 4.30 -9.34 10.03
CA GLY A 52 3.20 -8.48 9.60
C GLY A 52 2.38 -7.88 10.75
N TRP A 53 1.27 -7.20 10.39
CA TRP A 53 0.33 -6.56 11.30
C TRP A 53 -1.12 -6.91 10.98
N ARG A 54 -2.00 -6.67 11.96
CA ARG A 54 -3.45 -6.83 11.88
C ARG A 54 -4.13 -5.56 12.39
N TYR A 55 -5.47 -5.58 12.51
CA TYR A 55 -6.27 -4.40 12.88
C TYR A 55 -5.98 -3.84 14.28
N GLN A 56 -5.67 -4.70 15.27
CA GLN A 56 -5.33 -4.28 16.62
C GLN A 56 -3.82 -4.35 16.85
N ALA A 57 -3.30 -3.44 17.69
CA ALA A 57 -1.88 -3.45 18.04
C ALA A 57 -1.46 -4.72 18.80
N SER A 58 -2.39 -5.36 19.50
CA SER A 58 -2.19 -6.60 20.26
C SER A 58 -2.50 -7.88 19.46
N SER A 59 -2.84 -7.77 18.18
CA SER A 59 -3.19 -8.95 17.36
C SER A 59 -2.02 -9.93 17.25
N ASN A 60 -2.33 -11.22 17.34
CA ASN A 60 -1.39 -12.34 17.20
C ASN A 60 -1.42 -12.98 15.80
N ASP A 61 -2.07 -12.34 14.85
CA ASP A 61 -2.11 -12.68 13.43
C ASP A 61 -1.74 -11.45 12.57
N SER A 62 -1.72 -11.60 11.25
CA SER A 62 -1.37 -10.54 10.32
C SER A 62 -2.11 -10.71 9.00
N ASP A 63 -2.33 -9.61 8.27
CA ASP A 63 -2.80 -9.61 6.91
C ASP A 63 -2.01 -8.67 6.00
N LEU A 64 -2.06 -8.91 4.70
CA LEU A 64 -1.28 -8.16 3.73
C LEU A 64 -1.73 -6.69 3.63
N SER A 65 -3.01 -6.40 3.78
CA SER A 65 -3.55 -5.04 3.62
C SER A 65 -3.10 -4.10 4.75
N VAL A 66 -3.22 -4.56 6.00
CA VAL A 66 -2.72 -3.79 7.16
C VAL A 66 -1.20 -3.71 7.12
N THR A 67 -0.53 -4.82 6.78
CA THR A 67 0.94 -4.85 6.67
C THR A 67 1.43 -3.86 5.63
N GLY A 68 0.77 -3.75 4.48
CA GLY A 68 1.13 -2.79 3.44
C GLY A 68 1.19 -1.35 3.96
N TRP A 69 0.15 -0.89 4.67
CA TRP A 69 0.13 0.46 5.24
C TRP A 69 1.23 0.70 6.28
N GLN A 70 1.50 -0.28 7.16
CA GLN A 70 2.56 -0.13 8.15
C GLN A 70 3.95 -0.09 7.48
N LEU A 71 4.16 -0.95 6.49
CA LEU A 71 5.43 -1.02 5.76
C LEU A 71 5.71 0.27 4.97
N LEU A 72 4.70 0.80 4.27
CA LEU A 72 4.76 2.11 3.61
C LEU A 72 5.13 3.22 4.61
N ALA A 73 4.46 3.25 5.76
CA ALA A 73 4.70 4.24 6.80
C ALA A 73 6.13 4.16 7.37
N LEU A 74 6.61 2.95 7.69
CA LEU A 74 7.98 2.74 8.17
C LEU A 74 9.02 3.14 7.12
N ARG A 75 8.78 2.81 5.85
CA ARG A 75 9.70 3.17 4.76
C ARG A 75 9.76 4.68 4.54
N ALA A 76 8.61 5.36 4.48
CA ALA A 76 8.54 6.81 4.36
C ALA A 76 9.24 7.51 5.53
N ALA A 77 8.98 7.06 6.76
CA ALA A 77 9.62 7.60 7.96
C ALA A 77 11.15 7.40 7.94
N LYS A 78 11.63 6.24 7.50
CA LYS A 78 13.07 5.98 7.34
C LYS A 78 13.70 6.89 6.29
N ASN A 79 13.02 7.15 5.18
CA ASN A 79 13.52 8.01 4.10
C ASN A 79 13.76 9.46 4.56
N ILE A 80 12.99 9.96 5.54
CA ILE A 80 13.16 11.30 6.12
C ILE A 80 14.04 11.30 7.39
N GLY A 81 14.76 10.20 7.66
CA GLY A 81 15.75 10.10 8.73
C GLY A 81 15.18 9.77 10.11
N CYS A 82 13.96 9.23 10.23
CA CYS A 82 13.48 8.69 11.48
C CYS A 82 14.22 7.39 11.83
N ASP A 83 14.34 7.11 13.14
CA ASP A 83 14.96 5.88 13.64
C ASP A 83 14.02 4.68 13.45
N VAL A 84 14.11 4.06 12.28
CA VAL A 84 13.40 2.84 11.91
C VAL A 84 14.43 1.72 11.70
N PRO A 85 14.42 0.66 12.55
CA PRO A 85 15.32 -0.47 12.39
C PRO A 85 15.16 -1.14 11.02
N ALA A 86 16.28 -1.42 10.35
CA ALA A 86 16.26 -2.11 9.05
C ALA A 86 15.58 -3.48 9.17
N GLU A 87 15.85 -4.18 10.26
CA GLU A 87 15.31 -5.51 10.55
C GLU A 87 13.79 -5.52 10.64
N ALA A 88 13.15 -4.43 11.09
CA ALA A 88 11.70 -4.32 11.13
C ALA A 88 11.10 -4.30 9.72
N ILE A 89 11.73 -3.60 8.78
CA ILE A 89 11.34 -3.58 7.37
C ILE A 89 11.58 -4.95 6.72
N GLU A 90 12.77 -5.53 6.90
CA GLU A 90 13.13 -6.84 6.36
C GLU A 90 12.17 -7.94 6.87
N TYR A 91 11.81 -7.87 8.14
CA TYR A 91 10.86 -8.81 8.73
C TYR A 91 9.46 -8.67 8.14
N ALA A 92 9.02 -7.44 7.85
CA ALA A 92 7.76 -7.19 7.15
C ALA A 92 7.81 -7.68 5.69
N VAL A 93 8.90 -7.44 4.97
CA VAL A 93 9.12 -7.96 3.60
C VAL A 93 9.06 -9.49 3.60
N SER A 94 9.63 -10.15 4.62
CA SER A 94 9.53 -11.60 4.74
C SER A 94 8.08 -12.09 4.87
N TYR A 95 7.22 -11.34 5.58
CA TYR A 95 5.79 -11.64 5.67
C TYR A 95 5.08 -11.41 4.34
N VAL A 96 5.36 -10.31 3.65
CA VAL A 96 4.80 -10.03 2.30
C VAL A 96 5.14 -11.18 1.35
N ASN A 97 6.38 -11.66 1.34
CA ASN A 97 6.81 -12.79 0.52
C ASN A 97 6.07 -14.10 0.85
N LYS A 98 5.67 -14.33 2.12
CA LYS A 98 4.82 -15.49 2.48
C LYS A 98 3.42 -15.41 1.88
N CYS A 99 2.91 -14.21 1.58
CA CYS A 99 1.63 -14.02 0.91
C CYS A 99 1.72 -14.20 -0.62
N ALA A 100 2.92 -14.32 -1.19
CA ALA A 100 3.12 -14.51 -2.62
C ALA A 100 2.78 -15.96 -3.03
N SER A 101 1.99 -16.09 -4.10
CA SER A 101 1.70 -17.37 -4.74
C SER A 101 2.74 -17.71 -5.79
N ARG A 102 2.99 -19.03 -5.98
CA ARG A 102 3.84 -19.53 -7.06
C ARG A 102 3.34 -19.12 -8.46
N ASN A 103 2.03 -18.88 -8.61
CA ASN A 103 1.38 -18.47 -9.85
C ASN A 103 1.37 -16.94 -10.06
N GLY A 104 2.08 -16.17 -9.24
CA GLY A 104 2.31 -14.74 -9.42
C GLY A 104 1.47 -13.83 -8.54
N GLY A 105 0.26 -14.17 -8.16
CA GLY A 105 -0.59 -13.28 -7.36
C GLY A 105 -0.22 -13.26 -5.88
N PHE A 106 -0.78 -12.29 -5.14
CA PHE A 106 -0.69 -12.21 -3.69
C PHE A 106 -2.03 -12.47 -3.01
N SER A 107 -1.98 -13.09 -1.83
CA SER A 107 -3.14 -13.43 -0.99
C SER A 107 -3.24 -12.51 0.21
N TYR A 108 -4.42 -12.52 0.86
CA TYR A 108 -4.66 -11.74 2.08
C TYR A 108 -3.88 -12.27 3.29
N HIS A 109 -3.83 -13.58 3.44
CA HIS A 109 -2.97 -14.32 4.35
C HIS A 109 -2.16 -15.35 3.57
N PRO A 110 -1.03 -15.84 4.06
CA PRO A 110 -0.38 -17.00 3.49
C PRO A 110 -1.36 -18.16 3.31
N ASP A 111 -1.24 -18.87 2.18
CA ASP A 111 -2.09 -20.03 1.81
C ASP A 111 -3.57 -19.72 1.48
N HIS A 112 -3.94 -18.45 1.34
CA HIS A 112 -5.27 -18.04 0.89
C HIS A 112 -5.31 -17.76 -0.62
N GLY A 113 -6.53 -17.57 -1.15
CA GLY A 113 -6.73 -17.21 -2.55
C GLY A 113 -6.15 -15.85 -2.91
N VAL A 114 -5.54 -15.76 -4.09
CA VAL A 114 -4.96 -14.53 -4.64
C VAL A 114 -6.04 -13.63 -5.28
N SER A 115 -5.79 -12.33 -5.32
CA SER A 115 -6.64 -11.38 -6.05
C SER A 115 -5.81 -10.26 -6.66
N ALA A 116 -6.34 -9.58 -7.67
CA ALA A 116 -5.68 -8.43 -8.30
C ALA A 116 -5.38 -7.33 -7.27
N THR A 117 -6.35 -6.98 -6.42
CA THR A 117 -6.22 -5.94 -5.40
C THR A 117 -5.06 -6.18 -4.43
N ARG A 118 -4.92 -7.41 -3.93
CA ARG A 118 -3.83 -7.80 -3.01
C ARG A 118 -2.51 -7.95 -3.72
N THR A 119 -2.55 -8.33 -5.00
CA THR A 119 -1.34 -8.41 -5.83
C THR A 119 -0.71 -7.03 -6.01
N GLY A 120 -1.51 -5.99 -6.25
CA GLY A 120 -1.02 -4.61 -6.26
C GLY A 120 -0.33 -4.21 -4.94
N THR A 121 -0.93 -4.58 -3.79
CA THR A 121 -0.32 -4.33 -2.48
C THR A 121 1.03 -5.02 -2.32
N GLY A 122 1.12 -6.30 -2.71
CA GLY A 122 2.37 -7.06 -2.64
C GLY A 122 3.47 -6.46 -3.51
N ILE A 123 3.16 -6.10 -4.76
CA ILE A 123 4.09 -5.44 -5.67
C ILE A 123 4.61 -4.14 -5.04
N LEU A 124 3.70 -3.25 -4.62
CA LEU A 124 4.11 -1.96 -4.05
C LEU A 124 5.01 -2.14 -2.83
N CYS A 125 4.66 -3.03 -1.90
CA CYS A 125 5.47 -3.31 -0.72
C CYS A 125 6.89 -3.75 -1.06
N LEU A 126 7.05 -4.63 -2.05
CA LEU A 126 8.37 -5.12 -2.46
C LEU A 126 9.16 -4.03 -3.17
N GLU A 127 8.55 -3.31 -4.10
CA GLU A 127 9.23 -2.23 -4.86
C GLU A 127 9.75 -1.12 -3.96
N ILE A 128 8.94 -0.60 -3.04
CA ILE A 128 9.38 0.48 -2.14
C ILE A 128 10.42 0.03 -1.09
N CYS A 129 10.53 -1.27 -0.86
CA CYS A 129 11.52 -1.84 0.07
C CYS A 129 12.82 -2.28 -0.61
N GLY A 130 12.98 -1.99 -1.90
CA GLY A 130 14.23 -2.24 -2.62
C GLY A 130 14.31 -3.60 -3.31
N GLU A 131 13.24 -4.40 -3.27
CA GLU A 131 13.11 -5.67 -4.01
C GLU A 131 12.72 -5.42 -5.50
N HIS A 132 13.40 -4.43 -6.10
CA HIS A 132 13.15 -4.01 -7.48
C HIS A 132 13.39 -5.17 -8.44
N HIS A 133 12.38 -5.45 -9.28
CA HIS A 133 12.45 -6.52 -10.29
C HIS A 133 12.77 -7.91 -9.71
N ALA A 134 12.56 -8.11 -8.41
CA ALA A 134 12.67 -9.45 -7.82
C ALA A 134 11.73 -10.43 -8.55
N PRO A 135 12.10 -11.73 -8.66
CA PRO A 135 11.28 -12.68 -9.39
C PRO A 135 9.82 -12.78 -8.92
N ALA A 136 9.55 -12.53 -7.64
CA ALA A 136 8.20 -12.49 -7.09
C ALA A 136 7.43 -11.27 -7.62
N THR A 137 8.06 -10.09 -7.61
CA THR A 137 7.49 -8.84 -8.11
C THR A 137 7.16 -8.92 -9.59
N MET A 138 8.09 -9.42 -10.40
CA MET A 138 7.89 -9.54 -11.85
C MET A 138 6.77 -10.55 -12.21
N ARG A 139 6.72 -11.71 -11.53
CA ARG A 139 5.60 -12.64 -11.71
C ARG A 139 4.25 -12.04 -11.30
N ALA A 140 4.24 -11.21 -10.27
CA ALA A 140 3.04 -10.53 -9.82
C ALA A 140 2.58 -9.44 -10.81
N ALA A 141 3.51 -8.70 -11.39
CA ALA A 141 3.23 -7.74 -12.44
C ALA A 141 2.64 -8.41 -13.69
N ASP A 142 3.23 -9.53 -14.14
CA ASP A 142 2.69 -10.34 -15.24
C ASP A 142 1.30 -10.93 -14.90
N TYR A 143 1.09 -11.35 -13.65
CA TYR A 143 -0.23 -11.79 -13.18
C TYR A 143 -1.28 -10.69 -13.32
N LEU A 144 -0.96 -9.44 -12.96
CA LEU A 144 -1.88 -8.30 -13.12
C LEU A 144 -2.15 -7.95 -14.57
N LEU A 145 -1.16 -8.04 -15.47
CA LEU A 145 -1.39 -7.84 -16.90
C LEU A 145 -2.33 -8.90 -17.48
N GLY A 146 -2.21 -10.15 -17.04
CA GLY A 146 -3.09 -11.23 -17.45
C GLY A 146 -4.48 -11.19 -16.81
N ARG A 147 -4.64 -10.48 -15.72
CA ARG A 147 -5.88 -10.35 -14.91
C ARG A 147 -6.05 -8.93 -14.40
N PRO A 148 -6.26 -7.96 -15.31
CA PRO A 148 -6.37 -6.55 -14.94
C PRO A 148 -7.57 -6.33 -14.01
N LEU A 149 -7.43 -5.34 -13.13
CA LEU A 149 -8.47 -4.92 -12.20
C LEU A 149 -9.73 -4.53 -12.97
N ARG A 150 -10.90 -4.99 -12.50
CA ARG A 150 -12.22 -4.71 -13.07
C ARG A 150 -13.03 -3.91 -12.07
N TYR A 151 -13.94 -3.05 -12.59
CA TYR A 151 -14.77 -2.19 -11.74
C TYR A 151 -15.64 -2.95 -10.73
N ASN A 152 -16.05 -4.18 -11.05
CA ASN A 152 -16.86 -5.02 -10.17
C ASN A 152 -16.03 -5.94 -9.25
N ASP A 153 -14.70 -5.80 -9.24
CA ASP A 153 -13.88 -6.54 -8.30
C ASP A 153 -14.07 -5.96 -6.89
N GLY A 154 -14.17 -6.84 -5.89
CA GLY A 154 -14.32 -6.41 -4.50
C GLY A 154 -13.16 -5.51 -4.06
N PHE A 155 -13.45 -4.44 -3.34
CA PHE A 155 -12.48 -3.41 -2.94
C PHE A 155 -11.77 -2.77 -4.15
N PHE A 156 -12.57 -2.35 -5.14
CA PHE A 156 -12.08 -1.81 -6.41
C PHE A 156 -11.15 -0.59 -6.20
N PHE A 157 -11.56 0.41 -5.42
CA PHE A 157 -10.76 1.63 -5.23
C PHE A 157 -9.49 1.38 -4.42
N TYR A 158 -9.52 0.44 -3.46
CA TYR A 158 -8.30 -0.07 -2.85
C TYR A 158 -7.36 -0.66 -3.92
N GLY A 159 -7.91 -1.50 -4.79
CA GLY A 159 -7.16 -2.12 -5.89
C GLY A 159 -6.63 -1.08 -6.87
N VAL A 160 -7.40 -0.06 -7.22
CA VAL A 160 -6.98 1.06 -8.09
C VAL A 160 -5.70 1.68 -7.57
N TYR A 161 -5.68 2.10 -6.31
CA TYR A 161 -4.50 2.72 -5.71
C TYR A 161 -3.29 1.78 -5.76
N TYR A 162 -3.39 0.60 -5.17
CA TYR A 162 -2.25 -0.30 -5.03
C TYR A 162 -1.74 -0.87 -6.37
N CYS A 163 -2.65 -1.24 -7.28
CA CYS A 163 -2.23 -1.75 -8.59
C CYS A 163 -1.55 -0.65 -9.41
N THR A 164 -2.10 0.56 -9.43
CA THR A 164 -1.53 1.66 -10.21
C THR A 164 -0.17 2.06 -9.67
N VAL A 165 -0.06 2.29 -8.36
CA VAL A 165 1.20 2.72 -7.76
C VAL A 165 2.25 1.60 -7.81
N GLY A 166 1.87 0.35 -7.57
CA GLY A 166 2.77 -0.79 -7.68
C GLY A 166 3.32 -0.96 -9.10
N MET A 167 2.44 -0.91 -10.11
CA MET A 167 2.86 -1.05 -11.51
C MET A 167 3.65 0.16 -12.02
N PHE A 168 3.40 1.37 -11.48
CA PHE A 168 4.24 2.53 -11.72
C PHE A 168 5.68 2.29 -11.22
N GLN A 169 5.84 1.71 -10.03
CA GLN A 169 7.16 1.37 -9.49
C GLN A 169 7.87 0.29 -10.29
N VAL A 170 7.16 -0.70 -10.85
CA VAL A 170 7.72 -1.68 -11.78
C VAL A 170 8.19 -1.01 -13.08
N GLY A 171 7.40 -0.09 -13.61
CA GLY A 171 7.73 0.70 -14.81
C GLY A 171 7.56 -0.05 -16.13
N GLY A 172 8.11 0.57 -17.21
CA GLY A 172 8.10 0.01 -18.55
C GLY A 172 6.72 -0.41 -19.05
N ARG A 173 6.66 -1.51 -19.82
CA ARG A 173 5.41 -2.03 -20.39
C ARG A 173 4.32 -2.30 -19.34
N HIS A 174 4.70 -2.71 -18.14
CA HIS A 174 3.74 -2.99 -17.06
C HIS A 174 3.02 -1.72 -16.65
N TRP A 175 3.76 -0.61 -16.52
CA TRP A 175 3.18 0.69 -16.24
C TRP A 175 2.30 1.20 -17.39
N ASP A 176 2.81 1.21 -18.62
CA ASP A 176 2.09 1.78 -19.76
C ASP A 176 0.71 1.15 -19.94
N ILE A 177 0.63 -0.18 -19.92
CA ILE A 177 -0.65 -0.91 -20.05
C ILE A 177 -1.58 -0.63 -18.87
N THR A 178 -1.03 -0.62 -17.64
CA THR A 178 -1.84 -0.39 -16.43
C THR A 178 -2.36 1.03 -16.37
N ARG A 179 -1.53 2.02 -16.67
CA ARG A 179 -1.92 3.44 -16.74
C ARG A 179 -3.12 3.64 -17.67
N ASP A 180 -3.02 3.16 -18.90
CA ASP A 180 -4.06 3.37 -19.92
C ASP A 180 -5.37 2.68 -19.50
N HIS A 181 -5.28 1.46 -18.96
CA HIS A 181 -6.44 0.72 -18.48
C HIS A 181 -7.12 1.42 -17.29
N ILE A 182 -6.38 1.77 -16.24
CA ILE A 182 -6.93 2.38 -15.01
C ILE A 182 -7.45 3.79 -15.29
N THR A 183 -6.73 4.58 -16.09
CA THR A 183 -7.17 5.94 -16.48
C THR A 183 -8.51 5.88 -17.21
N SER A 184 -8.62 5.01 -18.22
CA SER A 184 -9.89 4.82 -18.97
C SER A 184 -11.02 4.38 -18.03
N LEU A 185 -10.74 3.40 -17.15
CA LEU A 185 -11.72 2.85 -16.22
C LEU A 185 -12.20 3.89 -15.21
N LEU A 186 -11.32 4.70 -14.63
CA LEU A 186 -11.67 5.77 -13.69
C LEU A 186 -12.43 6.90 -14.38
N LEU A 187 -11.95 7.41 -15.52
CA LEU A 187 -12.59 8.52 -16.22
C LEU A 187 -14.00 8.17 -16.67
N SER A 188 -14.25 6.92 -17.10
CA SER A 188 -15.60 6.45 -17.48
C SER A 188 -16.58 6.37 -16.31
N ARG A 189 -16.11 6.47 -15.06
CA ARG A 189 -16.90 6.33 -13.81
C ARG A 189 -16.93 7.59 -12.96
N LYS A 190 -16.25 8.65 -13.41
CA LYS A 190 -16.23 9.93 -12.71
C LYS A 190 -17.63 10.53 -12.71
N GLN A 191 -18.10 10.99 -11.55
CA GLN A 191 -19.37 11.70 -11.36
C GLN A 191 -19.31 13.10 -11.97
N SER A 192 -20.47 13.73 -12.17
CA SER A 192 -20.56 15.10 -12.72
C SER A 192 -19.88 16.15 -11.84
N ASP A 193 -19.81 15.92 -10.52
CA ASP A 193 -19.11 16.79 -9.55
C ASP A 193 -17.60 16.52 -9.46
N GLY A 194 -17.08 15.57 -10.25
CA GLY A 194 -15.67 15.20 -10.26
C GLY A 194 -15.28 14.08 -9.28
N SER A 195 -16.22 13.59 -8.46
CA SER A 195 -15.97 12.54 -7.46
C SER A 195 -16.13 11.12 -8.02
N TRP A 196 -15.81 10.14 -7.18
CA TRP A 196 -16.10 8.70 -7.37
C TRP A 196 -16.81 8.15 -6.15
N ASN A 197 -17.63 7.11 -6.36
CA ASN A 197 -18.34 6.38 -5.31
C ASN A 197 -18.08 4.88 -5.40
N GLY A 198 -17.94 4.23 -4.24
CA GLY A 198 -17.90 2.77 -4.14
C GLY A 198 -19.21 2.13 -4.58
N GLN A 199 -19.15 0.96 -5.22
CA GLN A 199 -20.30 0.25 -5.77
C GLN A 199 -20.86 -0.84 -4.86
N ASP A 200 -19.97 -1.59 -4.22
CA ASP A 200 -20.38 -2.71 -3.39
C ASP A 200 -20.58 -2.30 -1.91
N GLY A 201 -21.22 -3.19 -1.15
CA GLY A 201 -21.62 -2.91 0.22
C GLY A 201 -20.48 -2.46 1.14
N SER A 202 -19.26 -2.94 0.92
CA SER A 202 -18.10 -2.58 1.76
C SER A 202 -17.51 -1.21 1.36
N GLU A 203 -17.17 -1.00 0.10
CA GLU A 203 -16.58 0.28 -0.34
C GLU A 203 -17.62 1.41 -0.41
N ALA A 204 -18.88 1.11 -0.72
CA ALA A 204 -19.94 2.10 -0.68
C ALA A 204 -20.11 2.71 0.73
N SER A 205 -19.92 1.90 1.78
CA SER A 205 -20.00 2.37 3.17
C SER A 205 -18.85 3.31 3.57
N PHE A 206 -17.72 3.29 2.86
CA PHE A 206 -16.60 4.21 3.12
C PHE A 206 -16.83 5.62 2.54
N GLY A 207 -17.81 5.75 1.66
CA GLY A 207 -18.25 7.02 1.09
C GLY A 207 -17.36 7.58 -0.03
N PRO A 208 -17.79 8.71 -0.64
CA PRO A 208 -17.15 9.28 -1.81
C PRO A 208 -15.75 9.84 -1.52
N ILE A 209 -15.47 10.30 -0.30
CA ILE A 209 -14.13 10.81 0.07
C ILE A 209 -13.08 9.73 -0.11
N TYR A 210 -13.36 8.50 0.35
CA TYR A 210 -12.44 7.37 0.20
C TYR A 210 -12.19 7.05 -1.27
N ALA A 211 -13.26 6.81 -2.05
CA ALA A 211 -13.16 6.45 -3.46
C ALA A 211 -12.45 7.53 -4.29
N THR A 212 -12.76 8.80 -4.04
CA THR A 212 -12.13 9.94 -4.71
C THR A 212 -10.66 10.07 -4.36
N SER A 213 -10.29 9.94 -3.07
CA SER A 213 -8.90 10.00 -2.63
C SER A 213 -8.04 8.90 -3.28
N MET A 214 -8.53 7.66 -3.28
CA MET A 214 -7.81 6.55 -3.93
C MET A 214 -7.65 6.76 -5.44
N SER A 215 -8.69 7.28 -6.11
CA SER A 215 -8.65 7.58 -7.55
C SER A 215 -7.66 8.70 -7.87
N VAL A 216 -7.66 9.79 -7.09
CA VAL A 216 -6.75 10.91 -7.28
C VAL A 216 -5.31 10.49 -7.04
N LEU A 217 -5.02 9.74 -5.98
CA LEU A 217 -3.68 9.22 -5.71
C LEU A 217 -3.17 8.31 -6.83
N ALA A 218 -4.05 7.46 -7.39
CA ALA A 218 -3.70 6.62 -8.52
C ALA A 218 -3.39 7.43 -9.79
N LEU A 219 -4.27 8.40 -10.15
CA LEU A 219 -4.08 9.24 -11.33
C LEU A 219 -2.89 10.20 -11.22
N ALA A 220 -2.50 10.58 -10.00
CA ALA A 220 -1.42 11.51 -9.74
C ALA A 220 -0.03 10.84 -9.56
N VAL A 221 0.06 9.51 -9.56
CA VAL A 221 1.31 8.81 -9.21
C VAL A 221 2.48 9.16 -10.13
N GLU A 222 2.22 9.34 -11.42
CA GLU A 222 3.27 9.68 -12.41
C GLU A 222 3.90 11.07 -12.20
N TYR A 223 3.19 11.96 -11.48
CA TYR A 223 3.71 13.28 -11.11
C TYR A 223 4.61 13.24 -9.86
N GLN A 224 4.68 12.10 -9.18
CA GLN A 224 5.55 11.87 -8.02
C GLN A 224 5.45 12.93 -6.92
N TYR A 225 4.26 13.43 -6.65
CA TYR A 225 4.04 14.43 -5.59
C TYR A 225 4.36 13.90 -4.18
N LEU A 226 4.22 12.59 -3.96
CA LEU A 226 4.52 11.97 -2.67
C LEU A 226 5.97 11.47 -2.65
N PRO A 227 6.78 11.91 -1.66
CA PRO A 227 8.19 11.55 -1.54
C PRO A 227 8.46 10.04 -1.58
N ILE A 228 7.58 9.22 -1.00
CA ILE A 228 7.75 7.77 -0.98
C ILE A 228 7.80 7.13 -2.39
N TYR A 229 7.23 7.79 -3.41
CA TYR A 229 7.20 7.28 -4.79
C TYR A 229 8.29 7.89 -5.68
N GLN A 230 9.05 8.85 -5.16
CA GLN A 230 10.20 9.43 -5.87
C GLN A 230 11.34 8.41 -5.90
N ARG A 231 11.92 8.22 -7.08
CA ARG A 231 13.03 7.30 -7.32
C ARG A 231 14.35 8.06 -7.33
#